data_c0e1391afd8cd23ac86c7e794f079dbe
#
_entry.id   c0e1391afd8cd23ac86c7e794f079dbe
#
_cell.length_a   1.000
_cell.length_b   1.000
_cell.length_c   1.000
_cell.angle_alpha   90.00
_cell.angle_beta   90.00
_cell.angle_gamma   90.00
#
_symmetry.space_group_name_H-M   'P 1'
#
loop_
_entity.id
_entity.type
_entity.pdbx_description
1 polymer ?
#
loop_
_entity_poly.entity_id
_entity_poly.type
_entity_poly.pdbx_seq_one_letter_code
_entity_poly.pdbx_strand_id
1 'polypeptide(L)'
;INVIRPADSRETQGAWKVAAESKKTPTLLVLSRQNLDVTEGSSMEDVAKGAYVSYETNKDFGRIIIATGSEVSLAVGAAKELEKSGESVRVVSMPSMELFERQSCEYKESILPKGIRNRVSTGRKSNRRIRIYSRKNR
;
A
#
# COMPACT_ATOMS: atom_id res chain seq x y z
N ILE A 1 -11.19 -14.88 -2.43
CA ILE A 1 -9.87 -15.10 -1.81
C ILE A 1 -9.24 -13.74 -1.50
N ASN A 2 -8.63 -13.60 -0.33
CA ASN A 2 -7.78 -12.45 0.00
C ASN A 2 -6.36 -12.75 -0.46
N VAL A 3 -5.70 -11.81 -1.13
CA VAL A 3 -4.28 -11.92 -1.46
C VAL A 3 -3.55 -10.83 -0.68
N ILE A 4 -2.58 -11.22 0.15
CA ILE A 4 -1.80 -10.28 0.97
C ILE A 4 -0.32 -10.42 0.60
N ARG A 5 0.31 -9.30 0.24
CA ARG A 5 1.74 -9.19 -0.07
C ARG A 5 2.41 -8.25 0.93
N PRO A 6 2.84 -8.77 2.08
CA PRO A 6 3.43 -7.94 3.12
C PRO A 6 4.79 -7.39 2.68
N ALA A 7 5.08 -6.17 3.14
CA ALA A 7 6.31 -5.45 2.83
C ALA A 7 7.49 -5.88 3.72
N ASP A 8 7.22 -6.23 4.97
CA ASP A 8 8.22 -6.54 5.98
C ASP A 8 7.67 -7.47 7.07
N SER A 9 8.43 -7.66 8.13
CA SER A 9 8.04 -8.55 9.23
C SER A 9 6.81 -8.08 9.99
N ARG A 10 6.59 -6.77 10.16
CA ARG A 10 5.39 -6.23 10.83
C ARG A 10 4.14 -6.48 10.01
N GLU A 11 4.18 -6.16 8.72
CA GLU A 11 3.07 -6.48 7.82
C GLU A 11 2.85 -7.99 7.71
N THR A 12 3.91 -8.81 7.77
CA THR A 12 3.78 -10.27 7.77
C THR A 12 3.02 -10.77 9.00
N GLN A 13 3.28 -10.23 10.18
CA GLN A 13 2.52 -10.54 11.39
C GLN A 13 1.04 -10.16 11.23
N GLY A 14 0.77 -8.96 10.70
CA GLY A 14 -0.59 -8.51 10.40
C GLY A 14 -1.30 -9.41 9.39
N ALA A 15 -0.59 -9.85 8.35
CA ALA A 15 -1.12 -10.76 7.33
C ALA A 15 -1.49 -12.13 7.90
N TRP A 16 -0.68 -12.69 8.78
CA TRP A 16 -1.00 -13.92 9.50
C TRP A 16 -2.20 -13.77 10.42
N LYS A 17 -2.30 -12.64 11.14
CA LYS A 17 -3.46 -12.34 11.96
C LYS A 17 -4.74 -12.31 11.13
N VAL A 18 -4.75 -11.56 10.02
CA VAL A 18 -5.89 -11.50 9.10
C VAL A 18 -6.25 -12.89 8.57
N ALA A 19 -5.25 -13.70 8.19
CA ALA A 19 -5.49 -15.05 7.69
C ALA A 19 -6.13 -15.96 8.75
N ALA A 20 -5.65 -15.89 9.99
CA ALA A 20 -6.18 -16.70 11.11
C ALA A 20 -7.60 -16.29 11.51
N GLU A 21 -7.93 -15.01 11.45
CA GLU A 21 -9.25 -14.45 11.77
C GLU A 21 -10.26 -14.64 10.64
N SER A 22 -9.81 -14.91 9.42
CA SER A 22 -10.66 -15.04 8.22
C SER A 22 -11.34 -16.40 8.13
N LYS A 23 -12.51 -16.53 8.74
CA LYS A 23 -13.26 -17.80 8.82
C LYS A 23 -13.99 -18.21 7.52
N LYS A 24 -14.30 -17.23 6.66
CA LYS A 24 -15.16 -17.46 5.47
C LYS A 24 -14.43 -17.30 4.14
N THR A 25 -13.27 -16.64 4.13
CA THR A 25 -12.54 -16.31 2.91
C THR A 25 -11.12 -16.83 3.01
N PRO A 26 -10.68 -17.69 2.09
CA PRO A 26 -9.29 -18.14 2.05
C PRO A 26 -8.34 -16.96 1.87
N THR A 27 -7.18 -17.03 2.51
CA THR A 27 -6.14 -15.98 2.41
C THR A 27 -4.86 -16.58 1.86
N LEU A 28 -4.34 -15.97 0.79
CA LEU A 28 -3.05 -16.29 0.19
C LEU A 28 -2.03 -15.25 0.64
N LEU A 29 -0.96 -15.72 1.29
CA LEU A 29 0.18 -14.88 1.65
C LEU A 29 1.29 -15.03 0.61
N VAL A 30 1.66 -13.92 -0.03
CA VAL A 30 2.75 -13.88 -1.01
C VAL A 30 3.97 -13.27 -0.35
N LEU A 31 4.86 -14.12 0.15
CA LEU A 31 6.04 -13.73 0.90
C LEU A 31 7.26 -13.56 0.00
N SER A 32 8.19 -12.68 0.39
CA SER A 32 9.49 -12.53 -0.24
C SER A 32 10.51 -13.51 0.34
N ARG A 33 11.48 -13.91 -0.48
CA ARG A 33 12.68 -14.65 -0.02
C ARG A 33 13.79 -13.73 0.47
N GLN A 34 13.67 -12.43 0.25
CA GLN A 34 14.65 -11.44 0.64
C GLN A 34 14.50 -11.08 2.11
N ASN A 35 15.63 -10.78 2.76
CA ASN A 35 15.60 -10.09 4.04
C ASN A 35 15.17 -8.65 3.80
N LEU A 36 14.03 -8.28 4.37
CA LEU A 36 13.48 -6.94 4.27
C LEU A 36 13.47 -6.31 5.66
N ASP A 37 14.16 -5.18 5.76
CA ASP A 37 14.13 -4.38 6.97
C ASP A 37 12.72 -3.82 7.22
N VAL A 38 12.39 -3.60 8.49
CA VAL A 38 11.12 -2.97 8.85
C VAL A 38 11.11 -1.55 8.31
N THR A 39 10.15 -1.28 7.44
CA THR A 39 9.97 0.03 6.81
C THR A 39 9.44 1.02 7.85
N GLU A 40 9.96 2.24 7.80
CA GLU A 40 9.41 3.34 8.59
C GLU A 40 7.91 3.51 8.30
N GLY A 41 7.10 3.64 9.35
CA GLY A 41 5.63 3.72 9.23
C GLY A 41 4.93 2.38 8.94
N SER A 42 5.66 1.26 8.95
CA SER A 42 5.05 -0.07 8.84
C SER A 42 4.13 -0.37 10.02
N SER A 43 2.94 -0.90 9.75
CA SER A 43 1.91 -1.19 10.74
C SER A 43 1.37 -2.60 10.59
N MET A 44 1.37 -3.34 11.68
CA MET A 44 0.76 -4.67 11.75
C MET A 44 -0.77 -4.59 11.71
N GLU A 45 -1.33 -3.61 12.41
CA GLU A 45 -2.78 -3.44 12.58
C GLU A 45 -3.46 -3.00 11.27
N ASP A 46 -2.80 -2.13 10.50
CA ASP A 46 -3.38 -1.54 9.31
C ASP A 46 -3.41 -2.49 8.10
N VAL A 47 -2.70 -3.62 8.17
CA VAL A 47 -2.79 -4.66 7.14
C VAL A 47 -4.23 -5.14 6.94
N ALA A 48 -5.03 -5.22 8.00
CA ALA A 48 -6.43 -5.60 7.94
C ALA A 48 -7.29 -4.64 7.10
N LYS A 49 -6.86 -3.40 6.95
CA LYS A 49 -7.52 -2.39 6.10
C LYS A 49 -7.13 -2.50 4.62
N GLY A 50 -6.10 -3.28 4.32
CA GLY A 50 -5.64 -3.57 2.96
C GLY A 50 -4.73 -2.52 2.33
N ALA A 51 -4.80 -1.26 2.78
CA ALA A 51 -3.88 -0.19 2.43
C ALA A 51 -3.87 0.87 3.53
N TYR A 52 -2.72 1.51 3.71
CA TYR A 52 -2.55 2.59 4.68
C TYR A 52 -1.38 3.51 4.27
N VAL A 53 -1.34 4.71 4.85
CA VAL A 53 -0.24 5.65 4.63
C VAL A 53 0.97 5.18 5.41
N SER A 54 2.02 4.78 4.71
CA SER A 54 3.30 4.33 5.27
C SER A 54 4.26 5.49 5.51
N TYR A 55 4.27 6.47 4.60
CA TYR A 55 5.13 7.64 4.69
C TYR A 55 4.45 8.85 4.06
N GLU A 56 4.63 10.03 4.65
CA GLU A 56 4.10 11.28 4.11
C GLU A 56 5.06 12.43 4.44
N THR A 57 5.49 13.17 3.44
CA THR A 57 6.41 14.29 3.63
C THR A 57 5.70 15.50 4.21
N ASN A 58 4.50 15.81 3.69
CA ASN A 58 3.68 16.94 4.10
C ASN A 58 2.21 16.65 3.78
N LYS A 59 1.27 17.30 4.49
CA LYS A 59 -0.17 17.16 4.24
C LYS A 59 -0.60 17.68 2.86
N ASP A 60 0.11 18.64 2.30
CA ASP A 60 -0.13 19.20 0.96
C ASP A 60 0.70 18.47 -0.11
N PHE A 61 0.50 17.15 -0.18
CA PHE A 61 1.23 16.34 -1.16
C PHE A 61 0.59 16.41 -2.56
N GLY A 62 1.43 16.58 -3.57
CA GLY A 62 1.03 16.60 -4.99
C GLY A 62 1.06 15.23 -5.65
N ARG A 63 1.65 14.22 -4.99
CA ARG A 63 1.84 12.88 -5.56
C ARG A 63 1.58 11.79 -4.53
N ILE A 64 1.08 10.65 -5.03
CA ILE A 64 0.95 9.43 -4.25
C ILE A 64 1.73 8.32 -4.96
N ILE A 65 2.57 7.62 -4.20
CA ILE A 65 3.22 6.38 -4.63
C ILE A 65 2.52 5.23 -3.92
N ILE A 66 1.96 4.31 -4.69
CA ILE A 66 1.34 3.11 -4.16
C ILE A 66 2.30 1.95 -4.40
N ALA A 67 2.65 1.25 -3.35
CA ALA A 67 3.56 0.12 -3.42
C ALA A 67 3.03 -1.09 -2.63
N THR A 68 3.51 -2.27 -2.96
CA THR A 68 3.13 -3.53 -2.30
C THR A 68 4.35 -4.44 -2.13
N GLY A 69 4.38 -5.19 -1.04
CA GLY A 69 5.47 -6.12 -0.78
C GLY A 69 6.82 -5.41 -0.65
N SER A 70 7.87 -6.02 -1.16
CA SER A 70 9.26 -5.52 -1.08
C SER A 70 9.48 -4.13 -1.70
N GLU A 71 8.55 -3.68 -2.53
CA GLU A 71 8.68 -2.38 -3.20
C GLU A 71 8.30 -1.19 -2.31
N VAL A 72 7.69 -1.43 -1.14
CA VAL A 72 7.31 -0.36 -0.21
C VAL A 72 8.55 0.38 0.30
N SER A 73 9.62 -0.33 0.65
CA SER A 73 10.88 0.28 1.09
C SER A 73 11.52 1.14 0.00
N LEU A 74 11.46 0.70 -1.26
CA LEU A 74 11.94 1.48 -2.41
C LEU A 74 11.10 2.73 -2.62
N ALA A 75 9.78 2.63 -2.47
CA ALA A 75 8.86 3.76 -2.57
C ALA A 75 9.12 4.82 -1.50
N VAL A 76 9.37 4.38 -0.26
CA VAL A 76 9.75 5.29 0.84
C VAL A 76 11.10 5.96 0.56
N GLY A 77 12.08 5.21 0.08
CA GLY A 77 13.37 5.77 -0.34
C GLY A 77 13.22 6.82 -1.43
N ALA A 78 12.42 6.53 -2.46
CA ALA A 78 12.13 7.48 -3.54
C ALA A 78 11.40 8.74 -3.04
N ALA A 79 10.46 8.59 -2.10
CA ALA A 79 9.77 9.73 -1.51
C ALA A 79 10.72 10.64 -0.74
N LYS A 80 11.68 10.08 0.01
CA LYS A 80 12.72 10.85 0.72
C LYS A 80 13.64 11.61 -0.24
N GLU A 81 13.98 11.03 -1.39
CA GLU A 81 14.76 11.73 -2.42
C GLU A 81 13.96 12.86 -3.07
N LEU A 82 12.68 12.65 -3.34
CA LEU A 82 11.80 13.69 -3.88
C LEU A 82 11.60 14.84 -2.86
N GLU A 83 11.52 14.52 -1.57
CA GLU A 83 11.44 15.51 -0.50
C GLU A 83 12.67 16.44 -0.49
N LYS A 84 13.88 15.89 -0.69
CA LYS A 84 15.10 16.69 -0.82
C LYS A 84 15.05 17.67 -2.00
N SER A 85 14.29 17.34 -3.03
CA SER A 85 14.04 18.20 -4.19
C SER A 85 12.87 19.17 -4.00
N GLY A 86 12.30 19.25 -2.79
CA GLY A 86 11.18 20.13 -2.46
C GLY A 86 9.80 19.62 -2.90
N GLU A 87 9.70 18.35 -3.33
CA GLU A 87 8.42 17.74 -3.69
C GLU A 87 7.77 17.06 -2.48
N SER A 88 6.45 17.24 -2.34
CA SER A 88 5.66 16.58 -1.29
C SER A 88 4.99 15.32 -1.84
N VAL A 89 5.21 14.19 -1.17
CA VAL A 89 4.79 12.86 -1.62
C VAL A 89 4.17 12.09 -0.47
N ARG A 90 3.11 11.36 -0.76
CA ARG A 90 2.55 10.32 0.12
C ARG A 90 2.91 8.96 -0.43
N VAL A 91 3.37 8.06 0.44
CA VAL A 91 3.56 6.63 0.13
C VAL A 91 2.47 5.83 0.81
N VAL A 92 1.78 5.03 0.03
CA VAL A 92 0.74 4.10 0.50
C VAL A 92 1.26 2.69 0.37
N SER A 93 1.37 1.97 1.49
CA SER A 93 1.53 0.52 1.47
C SER A 93 0.16 -0.10 1.20
N MET A 94 0.09 -0.96 0.20
CA MET A 94 -1.12 -1.68 -0.20
C MET A 94 -0.87 -3.18 -0.19
N PRO A 95 -0.82 -3.80 1.00
CA PRO A 95 -0.63 -5.24 1.10
C PRO A 95 -1.77 -6.06 0.49
N SER A 96 -3.02 -5.55 0.48
CA SER A 96 -4.16 -6.28 -0.09
C SER A 96 -5.18 -5.35 -0.73
N MET A 97 -5.36 -5.49 -2.03
CA MET A 97 -6.39 -4.75 -2.77
C MET A 97 -7.80 -5.17 -2.37
N GLU A 98 -8.01 -6.47 -2.16
CA GLU A 98 -9.32 -7.05 -1.84
C GLU A 98 -9.83 -6.53 -0.47
N LEU A 99 -8.94 -6.44 0.52
CA LEU A 99 -9.28 -5.88 1.82
C LEU A 99 -9.54 -4.37 1.74
N PHE A 100 -8.75 -3.65 0.95
CA PHE A 100 -8.93 -2.22 0.76
C PHE A 100 -10.24 -1.88 0.05
N GLU A 101 -10.63 -2.66 -0.95
CA GLU A 101 -11.90 -2.46 -1.67
C GLU A 101 -13.12 -2.58 -0.76
N ARG A 102 -13.05 -3.38 0.31
CA ARG A 102 -14.12 -3.55 1.29
C ARG A 102 -14.24 -2.39 2.29
N GLN A 103 -13.26 -1.49 2.33
CA GLN A 103 -13.28 -0.34 3.23
C GLN A 103 -14.36 0.67 2.82
N SER A 104 -14.76 1.50 3.77
CA SER A 104 -15.70 2.59 3.51
C SER A 104 -15.15 3.57 2.45
N CYS A 105 -16.05 4.26 1.76
CA CYS A 105 -15.65 5.29 0.80
C CYS A 105 -14.81 6.39 1.46
N GLU A 106 -15.16 6.77 2.68
CA GLU A 106 -14.43 7.77 3.47
C GLU A 106 -12.98 7.34 3.74
N TYR A 107 -12.78 6.07 4.17
CA TYR A 107 -11.43 5.55 4.39
C TYR A 107 -10.63 5.51 3.10
N LYS A 108 -11.22 4.99 2.02
CA LYS A 108 -10.55 4.94 0.71
C LYS A 108 -10.15 6.32 0.21
N GLU A 109 -10.99 7.31 0.40
CA GLU A 109 -10.73 8.69 0.00
C GLU A 109 -9.69 9.38 0.90
N SER A 110 -9.62 9.02 2.18
CA SER A 110 -8.56 9.50 3.09
C SER A 110 -7.17 8.99 2.70
N ILE A 111 -7.10 7.75 2.18
CA ILE A 111 -5.84 7.14 1.72
C ILE A 111 -5.48 7.61 0.31
N LEU A 112 -6.44 7.57 -0.62
CA LEU A 112 -6.30 7.90 -2.03
C LEU A 112 -7.26 9.02 -2.44
N PRO A 113 -7.01 10.28 -2.07
CA PRO A 113 -7.87 11.40 -2.41
C PRO A 113 -7.94 11.62 -3.92
N LYS A 114 -9.11 12.09 -4.38
CA LYS A 114 -9.35 12.43 -5.78
C LYS A 114 -8.49 13.61 -6.23
N GLY A 115 -8.15 13.62 -7.52
CA GLY A 115 -7.42 14.73 -8.13
C GLY A 115 -5.90 14.71 -7.95
N ILE A 116 -5.36 13.77 -7.18
CA ILE A 116 -3.91 13.59 -7.03
C ILE A 116 -3.37 12.63 -8.10
N ARG A 117 -2.21 12.94 -8.67
CA ARG A 117 -1.53 12.09 -9.64
C ARG A 117 -0.97 10.85 -8.93
N ASN A 118 -1.60 9.71 -9.16
CA ASN A 118 -1.18 8.43 -8.58
C ASN A 118 -0.13 7.75 -9.46
N ARG A 119 0.92 7.20 -8.86
CA ARG A 119 1.87 6.30 -9.50
C ARG A 119 1.91 4.99 -8.71
N VAL A 120 1.86 3.87 -9.43
CA VAL A 120 2.02 2.54 -8.83
C VAL A 120 3.43 2.04 -9.11
N SER A 121 4.17 1.74 -8.07
CA SER A 121 5.45 1.06 -8.15
C SER A 121 5.24 -0.43 -7.89
N THR A 122 4.94 -1.19 -8.92
CA THR A 122 4.97 -2.65 -8.86
C THR A 122 6.07 -3.13 -9.80
N GLY A 123 6.98 -3.95 -9.33
CA GLY A 123 8.13 -4.49 -10.08
C GLY A 123 7.77 -5.35 -11.30
N ARG A 124 6.51 -5.41 -11.69
CA ARG A 124 6.03 -6.00 -12.94
C ARG A 124 5.11 -5.04 -13.67
N LYS A 125 5.39 -4.82 -14.95
CA LYS A 125 4.54 -4.11 -15.92
C LYS A 125 3.15 -4.74 -16.00
N SER A 126 2.28 -4.48 -15.05
CA SER A 126 0.87 -4.84 -15.12
C SER A 126 0.02 -3.58 -15.28
N ASN A 127 -0.09 -3.12 -16.52
CA ASN A 127 -0.97 -2.02 -16.93
C ASN A 127 -2.46 -2.25 -16.62
N ARG A 128 -2.86 -3.45 -16.20
CA ARG A 128 -4.27 -3.76 -15.94
C ARG A 128 -4.77 -3.29 -14.57
N ARG A 129 -3.92 -3.27 -13.55
CA ARG A 129 -4.34 -2.93 -12.16
C ARG A 129 -4.44 -1.43 -11.91
N ILE A 130 -3.63 -0.63 -12.61
CA ILE A 130 -3.67 0.85 -12.53
C ILE A 130 -5.01 1.41 -13.05
N ARG A 131 -5.67 0.72 -13.98
CA ARG A 131 -6.94 1.17 -14.56
C ARG A 131 -8.12 1.14 -13.61
N ILE A 132 -8.10 0.34 -12.54
CA ILE A 132 -9.23 0.17 -11.63
C ILE A 132 -9.42 1.42 -10.77
N TYR A 133 -8.35 2.06 -10.30
CA TYR A 133 -8.44 3.26 -9.47
C TYR A 133 -8.64 4.56 -10.25
N SER A 134 -8.23 4.61 -11.53
CA SER A 134 -8.40 5.82 -12.36
C SER A 134 -9.72 5.89 -13.11
N ARG A 135 -10.43 4.76 -13.34
CA ARG A 135 -11.65 4.70 -14.16
C ARG A 135 -12.96 4.93 -13.41
N LYS A 136 -12.99 4.84 -12.09
CA LYS A 136 -14.22 5.08 -11.30
C LYS A 136 -14.48 6.54 -10.95
N ASN A 137 -13.73 7.47 -11.52
CA ASN A 137 -13.87 8.90 -11.29
C ASN A 137 -14.33 9.68 -12.53
N ARG A 138 -15.26 9.12 -13.31
CA ARG A 138 -16.06 9.90 -14.24
C ARG A 138 -17.51 9.95 -13.79
#